data_0800bc6aa2ac64615a7d7f89df6530f3
#
_entry.id   0800bc6aa2ac64615a7d7f89df6530f3
#
_cell.length_a   1.000
_cell.length_b   1.000
_cell.length_c   1.000
_cell.angle_alpha   90.00
_cell.angle_beta   90.00
_cell.angle_gamma   90.00
#
_symmetry.space_group_name_H-M   'P 1'
#
loop_
_entity.id
_entity.type
_entity.pdbx_description
1 polymer ?
#
loop_
_entity_poly.entity_id
_entity_poly.type
_entity_poly.pdbx_seq_one_letter_code
_entity_poly.pdbx_strand_id
1 'polypeptide(L)'
;MTITGPDARPAAPGQAVVDAAMLLLERMGLTPADLLTAPAARPPAPTFAEYIPVVSALVSDGCRKAYGSYWNRVTDQWGSRRIDEPTPSEIRQLVQHVRANVVPRRNSRGGRSAAEHLITALRCMYKHAEEDGLIDPAGNPARKVDKPRRLPSTRRAVPDTRLAEINEAAATTGDDPELDTLLLRLQTETACFSSEQIRHVGSSAGSRGSGAGQPRVAAQHVLCT
;
A
#
# COMPACT_ATOMS: atom_id res chain seq x y z
N MET A 1 -15.03 -42.81 -25.40
CA MET A 1 -15.46 -41.43 -25.22
C MET A 1 -14.25 -40.54 -25.46
N THR A 2 -14.08 -40.11 -26.71
CA THR A 2 -12.83 -39.48 -27.22
C THR A 2 -12.99 -37.96 -27.10
N ILE A 3 -12.15 -37.34 -26.27
CA ILE A 3 -12.14 -35.90 -26.10
C ILE A 3 -11.27 -35.29 -27.22
N THR A 4 -11.94 -34.68 -28.20
CA THR A 4 -11.30 -33.95 -29.29
C THR A 4 -10.96 -32.57 -28.76
N GLY A 5 -9.64 -32.26 -28.61
CA GLY A 5 -9.14 -30.96 -28.23
C GLY A 5 -9.29 -29.91 -29.36
N PRO A 6 -9.45 -28.63 -29.03
CA PRO A 6 -9.53 -27.54 -30.01
C PRO A 6 -8.12 -27.05 -30.37
N ASP A 7 -7.42 -27.76 -31.22
CA ASP A 7 -6.16 -27.29 -31.84
C ASP A 7 -6.40 -26.95 -33.31
N ALA A 8 -7.36 -26.05 -33.53
CA ALA A 8 -7.61 -25.47 -34.85
C ALA A 8 -6.67 -24.28 -35.07
N ARG A 9 -5.46 -24.56 -35.58
CA ARG A 9 -4.61 -23.55 -36.14
C ARG A 9 -5.42 -22.73 -37.17
N PRO A 10 -5.51 -21.38 -37.09
CA PRO A 10 -6.28 -20.61 -38.04
C PRO A 10 -5.75 -20.88 -39.45
N ALA A 11 -6.63 -21.14 -40.38
CA ALA A 11 -6.29 -21.35 -41.79
C ALA A 11 -5.50 -20.14 -42.31
N ALA A 12 -4.47 -20.36 -43.11
CA ALA A 12 -3.69 -19.31 -43.71
C ALA A 12 -4.60 -18.36 -44.51
N PRO A 13 -4.46 -17.04 -44.33
CA PRO A 13 -5.30 -16.08 -45.04
C PRO A 13 -5.13 -16.24 -46.56
N GLY A 14 -6.26 -16.19 -47.28
CA GLY A 14 -6.24 -16.25 -48.76
C GLY A 14 -5.48 -15.07 -49.36
N GLN A 15 -4.86 -15.28 -50.53
CA GLN A 15 -4.01 -14.27 -51.22
C GLN A 15 -4.71 -12.91 -51.33
N ALA A 16 -6.00 -12.87 -51.67
CA ALA A 16 -6.75 -11.62 -51.75
C ALA A 16 -6.83 -10.83 -50.46
N VAL A 17 -6.82 -11.51 -49.29
CA VAL A 17 -6.79 -10.84 -47.97
C VAL A 17 -5.42 -10.27 -47.69
N VAL A 18 -4.36 -10.97 -48.11
CA VAL A 18 -2.98 -10.48 -47.98
C VAL A 18 -2.77 -9.24 -48.87
N ASP A 19 -3.23 -9.30 -50.11
CA ASP A 19 -3.11 -8.18 -51.03
C ASP A 19 -3.88 -6.92 -50.54
N ALA A 20 -5.08 -7.10 -50.01
CA ALA A 20 -5.87 -6.03 -49.41
C ALA A 20 -5.15 -5.45 -48.14
N ALA A 21 -4.56 -6.30 -47.31
CA ALA A 21 -3.81 -5.84 -46.17
C ALA A 21 -2.53 -5.05 -46.54
N MET A 22 -1.83 -5.49 -47.59
CA MET A 22 -0.65 -4.80 -48.10
C MET A 22 -1.04 -3.41 -48.67
N LEU A 23 -2.15 -3.30 -49.37
CA LEU A 23 -2.65 -2.04 -49.92
C LEU A 23 -3.02 -1.04 -48.81
N LEU A 24 -3.62 -1.53 -47.72
CA LEU A 24 -3.94 -0.72 -46.55
C LEU A 24 -2.68 -0.21 -45.84
N LEU A 25 -1.68 -1.07 -45.66
CA LEU A 25 -0.40 -0.70 -45.07
C LEU A 25 0.31 0.37 -45.89
N GLU A 26 0.37 0.19 -47.21
CA GLU A 26 0.94 1.15 -48.12
C GLU A 26 0.23 2.52 -48.04
N ARG A 27 -1.10 2.51 -47.98
CA ARG A 27 -1.90 3.74 -47.83
C ARG A 27 -1.68 4.45 -46.49
N MET A 28 -1.32 3.70 -45.44
CA MET A 28 -0.96 4.22 -44.10
C MET A 28 0.53 4.60 -43.99
N GLY A 29 1.34 4.34 -45.02
CA GLY A 29 2.78 4.58 -44.99
C GLY A 29 3.55 3.63 -44.07
N LEU A 30 2.99 2.44 -43.78
CA LEU A 30 3.58 1.43 -42.90
C LEU A 30 4.09 0.26 -43.74
N THR A 31 5.19 -0.32 -43.34
CA THR A 31 5.70 -1.57 -43.92
C THR A 31 5.34 -2.77 -43.03
N PRO A 32 5.27 -4.00 -43.55
CA PRO A 32 5.11 -5.20 -42.71
C PRO A 32 6.18 -5.33 -41.63
N ALA A 33 7.42 -4.82 -41.90
CA ALA A 33 8.49 -4.80 -40.91
C ALA A 33 8.17 -3.87 -39.73
N ASP A 34 7.50 -2.76 -39.96
CA ASP A 34 7.07 -1.82 -38.89
C ASP A 34 6.05 -2.50 -37.96
N LEU A 35 5.19 -3.38 -38.48
CA LEU A 35 4.24 -4.16 -37.67
C LEU A 35 4.94 -5.23 -36.84
N LEU A 36 6.02 -5.82 -37.34
CA LEU A 36 6.81 -6.82 -36.62
C LEU A 36 7.69 -6.18 -35.54
N THR A 37 8.12 -4.94 -35.76
CA THR A 37 8.90 -4.15 -34.79
C THR A 37 8.03 -3.32 -33.87
N ALA A 38 6.73 -3.14 -34.20
CA ALA A 38 5.80 -2.49 -33.30
C ALA A 38 5.75 -3.27 -31.97
N PRO A 39 5.90 -2.60 -30.82
CA PRO A 39 5.78 -3.27 -29.54
C PRO A 39 4.40 -3.97 -29.53
N ALA A 40 4.41 -5.29 -29.24
CA ALA A 40 3.18 -6.09 -29.19
C ALA A 40 2.12 -5.30 -28.42
N ALA A 41 0.94 -5.13 -29.06
CA ALA A 41 -0.12 -4.34 -28.48
C ALA A 41 -0.40 -4.87 -27.06
N ARG A 42 0.05 -4.11 -26.06
CA ARG A 42 -0.15 -4.49 -24.66
C ARG A 42 -1.65 -4.63 -24.42
N PRO A 43 -2.10 -5.73 -23.77
CA PRO A 43 -3.50 -5.85 -23.43
C PRO A 43 -3.96 -4.60 -22.68
N PRO A 44 -5.19 -4.15 -22.89
CA PRO A 44 -5.71 -2.97 -22.24
C PRO A 44 -5.56 -3.10 -20.71
N ALA A 45 -5.01 -2.08 -20.08
CA ALA A 45 -4.80 -2.11 -18.64
C ALA A 45 -6.15 -2.27 -17.91
N PRO A 46 -6.23 -3.06 -16.82
CA PRO A 46 -7.45 -3.25 -16.07
C PRO A 46 -7.92 -1.96 -15.39
N THR A 47 -9.17 -1.94 -14.95
CA THR A 47 -9.71 -0.85 -14.14
C THR A 47 -9.19 -0.90 -12.70
N PHE A 48 -9.32 0.20 -11.97
CA PHE A 48 -8.96 0.22 -10.54
C PHE A 48 -9.80 -0.78 -9.73
N ALA A 49 -11.09 -0.93 -10.05
CA ALA A 49 -11.97 -1.87 -9.36
C ALA A 49 -11.55 -3.34 -9.58
N GLU A 50 -11.00 -3.66 -10.73
CA GLU A 50 -10.51 -5.00 -11.05
C GLU A 50 -9.12 -5.26 -10.45
N TYR A 51 -8.22 -4.27 -10.49
CA TYR A 51 -6.82 -4.48 -10.14
C TYR A 51 -6.53 -4.33 -8.64
N ILE A 52 -7.20 -3.41 -7.92
CA ILE A 52 -6.99 -3.21 -6.49
C ILE A 52 -7.21 -4.51 -5.67
N PRO A 53 -8.25 -5.33 -5.91
CA PRO A 53 -8.39 -6.61 -5.23
C PRO A 53 -7.23 -7.57 -5.46
N VAL A 54 -6.66 -7.62 -6.67
CA VAL A 54 -5.49 -8.44 -7.01
C VAL A 54 -4.29 -8.02 -6.15
N VAL A 55 -3.95 -6.73 -6.15
CA VAL A 55 -2.86 -6.20 -5.33
C VAL A 55 -3.11 -6.41 -3.85
N SER A 56 -4.35 -6.22 -3.38
CA SER A 56 -4.73 -6.44 -1.98
C SER A 56 -4.54 -7.88 -1.54
N ALA A 57 -4.69 -8.86 -2.42
CA ALA A 57 -4.44 -10.27 -2.13
C ALA A 57 -2.94 -10.60 -2.05
N LEU A 58 -2.10 -9.90 -2.82
CA LEU A 58 -0.64 -10.14 -2.89
C LEU A 58 0.14 -9.53 -1.73
N VAL A 59 -0.33 -8.41 -1.19
CA VAL A 59 0.39 -7.71 -0.11
C VAL A 59 0.17 -8.34 1.27
N SER A 60 1.10 -8.09 2.19
CA SER A 60 0.98 -8.54 3.58
C SER A 60 -0.25 -7.97 4.29
N ASP A 61 -0.74 -8.65 5.34
CA ASP A 61 -1.87 -8.18 6.15
C ASP A 61 -1.64 -6.81 6.77
N GLY A 62 -0.41 -6.50 7.17
CA GLY A 62 -0.02 -5.19 7.70
C GLY A 62 -0.19 -4.10 6.64
N CYS A 63 0.25 -4.36 5.42
CA CYS A 63 0.10 -3.46 4.28
C CYS A 63 -1.37 -3.25 3.92
N ARG A 64 -2.15 -4.35 3.87
CA ARG A 64 -3.59 -4.32 3.61
C ARG A 64 -4.36 -3.50 4.66
N LYS A 65 -4.04 -3.67 5.94
CA LYS A 65 -4.63 -2.87 7.03
C LYS A 65 -4.27 -1.38 6.91
N ALA A 66 -3.05 -1.07 6.49
CA ALA A 66 -2.59 0.31 6.35
C ALA A 66 -3.18 1.03 5.12
N TYR A 67 -3.30 0.33 3.99
CA TYR A 67 -3.67 0.94 2.72
C TYR A 67 -5.08 0.65 2.24
N GLY A 68 -5.75 -0.37 2.76
CA GLY A 68 -7.08 -0.80 2.30
C GLY A 68 -8.12 0.32 2.29
N SER A 69 -8.16 1.15 3.34
CA SER A 69 -9.08 2.29 3.39
C SER A 69 -8.79 3.36 2.32
N TYR A 70 -7.53 3.48 1.88
CA TYR A 70 -7.16 4.39 0.80
C TYR A 70 -7.46 3.81 -0.57
N TRP A 71 -7.26 2.51 -0.76
CA TRP A 71 -7.68 1.81 -1.98
C TRP A 71 -9.18 1.85 -2.17
N ASN A 72 -9.98 1.69 -1.12
CA ASN A 72 -11.44 1.86 -1.21
C ASN A 72 -11.80 3.27 -1.71
N ARG A 73 -11.16 4.32 -1.19
CA ARG A 73 -11.37 5.70 -1.66
C ARG A 73 -10.97 5.90 -3.13
N VAL A 74 -9.90 5.23 -3.58
CA VAL A 74 -9.51 5.23 -5.00
C VAL A 74 -10.56 4.54 -5.83
N THR A 75 -11.07 3.39 -5.40
CA THR A 75 -12.15 2.66 -6.07
C THR A 75 -13.44 3.47 -6.13
N ASP A 76 -13.80 4.18 -5.05
CA ASP A 76 -14.99 5.03 -5.01
C ASP A 76 -14.92 6.18 -6.03
N GLN A 77 -13.72 6.73 -6.28
CA GLN A 77 -13.52 7.86 -7.19
C GLN A 77 -13.19 7.44 -8.62
N TRP A 78 -12.42 6.36 -8.80
CA TRP A 78 -11.86 5.96 -10.07
C TRP A 78 -12.10 4.48 -10.42
N GLY A 79 -12.99 3.79 -9.74
CA GLY A 79 -13.20 2.35 -9.89
C GLY A 79 -13.38 1.88 -11.34
N SER A 80 -14.16 2.61 -12.14
CA SER A 80 -14.41 2.28 -13.53
C SER A 80 -13.32 2.75 -14.52
N ARG A 81 -12.36 3.57 -14.06
CA ARG A 81 -11.25 4.05 -14.90
C ARG A 81 -10.16 3.00 -14.98
N ARG A 82 -9.44 2.98 -16.08
CA ARG A 82 -8.25 2.15 -16.26
C ARG A 82 -7.09 2.74 -15.49
N ILE A 83 -6.21 1.87 -15.01
CA ILE A 83 -5.04 2.28 -14.19
C ILE A 83 -4.01 3.10 -14.99
N ASP A 84 -4.02 3.05 -16.32
CA ASP A 84 -3.12 3.79 -17.20
C ASP A 84 -3.63 5.22 -17.57
N GLU A 85 -4.89 5.54 -17.24
CA GLU A 85 -5.49 6.83 -17.60
C GLU A 85 -5.12 8.01 -16.69
N PRO A 86 -4.99 7.85 -15.36
CA PRO A 86 -4.81 9.00 -14.48
C PRO A 86 -3.50 9.73 -14.72
N THR A 87 -3.59 11.03 -14.76
CA THR A 87 -2.43 11.92 -14.82
C THR A 87 -1.87 12.23 -13.42
N PRO A 88 -0.60 12.63 -13.29
CA PRO A 88 -0.05 13.09 -12.02
C PRO A 88 -0.84 14.24 -11.38
N SER A 89 -1.47 15.10 -12.21
CA SER A 89 -2.29 16.22 -11.74
C SER A 89 -3.60 15.74 -11.11
N GLU A 90 -4.24 14.72 -11.68
CA GLU A 90 -5.45 14.12 -11.12
C GLU A 90 -5.15 13.39 -9.80
N ILE A 91 -3.98 12.73 -9.70
CA ILE A 91 -3.54 12.16 -8.41
C ILE A 91 -3.37 13.25 -7.35
N ARG A 92 -2.78 14.41 -7.71
CA ARG A 92 -2.68 15.54 -6.77
C ARG A 92 -4.06 16.07 -6.36
N GLN A 93 -5.02 16.14 -7.28
CA GLN A 93 -6.42 16.53 -6.97
C GLN A 93 -7.07 15.53 -6.01
N LEU A 94 -6.93 14.22 -6.26
CA LEU A 94 -7.43 13.19 -5.36
C LEU A 94 -6.80 13.29 -3.96
N VAL A 95 -5.50 13.55 -3.89
CA VAL A 95 -4.80 13.77 -2.62
C VAL A 95 -5.36 14.97 -1.87
N GLN A 96 -5.65 16.09 -2.55
CA GLN A 96 -6.26 17.27 -1.94
C GLN A 96 -7.70 16.97 -1.49
N HIS A 97 -8.48 16.27 -2.29
CA HIS A 97 -9.83 15.85 -1.93
C HIS A 97 -9.83 14.98 -0.65
N VAL A 98 -8.98 13.96 -0.60
CA VAL A 98 -8.85 13.11 0.59
C VAL A 98 -8.39 13.91 1.80
N ARG A 99 -7.46 14.84 1.63
CA ARG A 99 -6.95 15.70 2.69
C ARG A 99 -8.04 16.61 3.28
N ALA A 100 -8.90 17.16 2.42
CA ALA A 100 -10.00 18.04 2.83
C ALA A 100 -11.11 17.28 3.57
N ASN A 101 -11.31 16.00 3.22
CA ASN A 101 -12.39 15.16 3.78
C ASN A 101 -11.93 14.22 4.92
N VAL A 102 -10.75 14.46 5.51
CA VAL A 102 -10.31 13.72 6.70
C VAL A 102 -11.06 14.21 7.93
N VAL A 103 -11.61 13.27 8.70
CA VAL A 103 -12.22 13.57 9.99
C VAL A 103 -11.16 14.21 10.91
N PRO A 104 -11.36 15.44 11.40
CA PRO A 104 -10.43 16.10 12.30
C PRO A 104 -10.27 15.29 13.60
N ARG A 105 -9.07 14.80 13.88
CA ARG A 105 -8.72 14.18 15.16
C ARG A 105 -7.85 15.14 15.95
N ARG A 106 -7.86 15.04 17.29
CA ARG A 106 -7.07 15.89 18.20
C ARG A 106 -5.60 16.07 17.79
N ASN A 107 -5.02 15.06 17.15
CA ASN A 107 -3.64 15.06 16.68
C ASN A 107 -3.53 15.14 15.14
N SER A 108 -4.61 15.49 14.43
CA SER A 108 -4.57 15.61 12.97
C SER A 108 -3.78 16.85 12.59
N ARG A 109 -2.77 16.65 11.74
CA ARG A 109 -1.93 17.73 11.19
C ARG A 109 -2.45 18.16 9.81
N GLY A 110 -3.73 18.57 9.73
CA GLY A 110 -4.36 19.02 8.47
C GLY A 110 -4.36 17.95 7.36
N GLY A 111 -4.59 16.69 7.72
CA GLY A 111 -4.72 15.59 6.75
C GLY A 111 -3.43 15.18 6.04
N ARG A 112 -2.26 15.69 6.44
CA ARG A 112 -0.96 15.36 5.79
C ARG A 112 -0.64 13.87 5.82
N SER A 113 -0.91 13.20 6.94
CA SER A 113 -0.71 11.75 7.07
C SER A 113 -1.60 10.97 6.10
N ALA A 114 -2.86 11.40 5.93
CA ALA A 114 -3.76 10.78 4.97
C ALA A 114 -3.28 10.97 3.53
N ALA A 115 -2.77 12.15 3.20
CA ALA A 115 -2.14 12.42 1.90
C ALA A 115 -0.91 11.55 1.65
N GLU A 116 -0.03 11.43 2.65
CA GLU A 116 1.17 10.57 2.58
C GLU A 116 0.80 9.10 2.36
N HIS A 117 -0.18 8.58 3.12
CA HIS A 117 -0.63 7.20 3.00
C HIS A 117 -1.32 6.93 1.66
N LEU A 118 -2.15 7.85 1.16
CA LEU A 118 -2.78 7.70 -0.15
C LEU A 118 -1.73 7.61 -1.27
N ILE A 119 -0.74 8.50 -1.28
CA ILE A 119 0.34 8.47 -2.26
C ILE A 119 1.13 7.16 -2.15
N THR A 120 1.39 6.69 -0.93
CA THR A 120 2.10 5.43 -0.71
C THR A 120 1.27 4.24 -1.16
N ALA A 121 -0.03 4.23 -0.90
CA ALA A 121 -0.94 3.19 -1.35
C ALA A 121 -1.04 3.12 -2.89
N LEU A 122 -1.09 4.28 -3.56
CA LEU A 122 -1.04 4.35 -5.03
C LEU A 122 0.31 3.88 -5.56
N ARG A 123 1.42 4.30 -4.97
CA ARG A 123 2.77 3.84 -5.39
C ARG A 123 2.93 2.33 -5.22
N CYS A 124 2.39 1.75 -4.16
CA CYS A 124 2.38 0.29 -3.95
C CYS A 124 1.62 -0.41 -5.09
N MET A 125 0.40 0.03 -5.40
CA MET A 125 -0.41 -0.53 -6.49
C MET A 125 0.29 -0.39 -7.85
N TYR A 126 0.80 0.80 -8.17
CA TYR A 126 1.47 1.05 -9.44
C TYR A 126 2.79 0.29 -9.58
N LYS A 127 3.50 0.00 -8.47
CA LYS A 127 4.69 -0.85 -8.48
C LYS A 127 4.34 -2.26 -8.96
N HIS A 128 3.28 -2.86 -8.43
CA HIS A 128 2.79 -4.15 -8.92
C HIS A 128 2.34 -4.09 -10.38
N ALA A 129 1.67 -3.01 -10.80
CA ALA A 129 1.28 -2.82 -12.18
C ALA A 129 2.49 -2.71 -13.15
N GLU A 130 3.61 -2.15 -12.70
CA GLU A 130 4.88 -2.17 -13.44
C GLU A 130 5.47 -3.59 -13.51
N GLU A 131 5.48 -4.31 -12.38
CA GLU A 131 5.99 -5.68 -12.27
C GLU A 131 5.17 -6.65 -13.15
N ASP A 132 3.85 -6.46 -13.22
CA ASP A 132 2.93 -7.23 -14.08
C ASP A 132 3.00 -6.79 -15.57
N GLY A 133 3.80 -5.78 -15.89
CA GLY A 133 3.94 -5.26 -17.26
C GLY A 133 2.70 -4.50 -17.77
N LEU A 134 1.76 -4.14 -16.91
CA LEU A 134 0.53 -3.41 -17.26
C LEU A 134 0.81 -1.93 -17.55
N ILE A 135 1.82 -1.36 -16.94
CA ILE A 135 2.23 0.03 -17.08
C ILE A 135 3.75 0.10 -17.29
N ASP A 136 4.18 0.98 -18.16
CA ASP A 136 5.60 1.30 -18.30
C ASP A 136 6.09 2.12 -17.08
N PRO A 137 7.29 1.85 -16.53
CA PRO A 137 7.87 2.63 -15.44
C PRO A 137 7.95 4.14 -15.73
N ALA A 138 8.19 4.54 -16.97
CA ALA A 138 8.19 5.94 -17.39
C ALA A 138 6.76 6.54 -17.41
N GLY A 139 5.75 5.70 -17.65
CA GLY A 139 4.33 6.04 -17.67
C GLY A 139 3.69 6.11 -16.29
N ASN A 140 4.34 5.63 -15.21
CA ASN A 140 3.77 5.59 -13.88
C ASN A 140 3.50 7.01 -13.32
N PRO A 141 2.22 7.40 -13.14
CA PRO A 141 1.88 8.74 -12.71
C PRO A 141 2.17 8.96 -11.21
N ALA A 142 2.13 7.91 -10.39
CA ALA A 142 2.35 8.01 -8.95
C ALA A 142 3.81 8.28 -8.57
N ARG A 143 4.78 7.94 -9.45
CA ARG A 143 6.19 8.30 -9.25
C ARG A 143 6.43 9.81 -9.34
N LYS A 144 5.62 10.51 -10.16
CA LYS A 144 5.72 11.95 -10.43
C LYS A 144 4.99 12.82 -9.41
N VAL A 145 4.41 12.22 -8.36
CA VAL A 145 3.72 12.94 -7.28
C VAL A 145 4.53 12.84 -6.00
N ASP A 146 4.98 13.98 -5.48
CA ASP A 146 5.79 14.04 -4.28
C ASP A 146 4.95 13.79 -3.02
N LYS A 147 5.55 13.08 -2.05
CA LYS A 147 4.96 12.93 -0.72
C LYS A 147 5.08 14.24 0.05
N PRO A 148 4.08 14.60 0.87
CA PRO A 148 4.18 15.75 1.75
C PRO A 148 5.39 15.61 2.68
N ARG A 149 6.22 16.66 2.76
CA ARG A 149 7.38 16.67 3.67
C ARG A 149 6.92 16.41 5.10
N ARG A 150 7.59 15.52 5.83
CA ARG A 150 7.32 15.29 7.25
C ARG A 150 7.56 16.59 8.04
N LEU A 151 6.58 16.93 8.88
CA LEU A 151 6.76 18.03 9.81
C LEU A 151 7.61 17.57 10.99
N PRO A 152 8.39 18.47 11.61
CA PRO A 152 9.09 18.18 12.85
C PRO A 152 8.12 17.63 13.91
N SER A 153 8.60 16.75 14.77
CA SER A 153 7.81 16.25 15.88
C SER A 153 7.46 17.42 16.80
N THR A 154 6.20 17.52 17.20
CA THR A 154 5.77 18.44 18.25
C THR A 154 5.93 17.82 19.65
N ARG A 155 6.36 16.58 19.72
CA ARG A 155 6.65 15.93 21.00
C ARG A 155 7.87 16.60 21.59
N ARG A 156 7.75 17.05 22.82
CA ARG A 156 8.85 17.58 23.61
C ARG A 156 9.15 16.58 24.72
N ALA A 157 10.38 16.53 25.17
CA ALA A 157 10.71 15.81 26.38
C ALA A 157 9.89 16.39 27.55
N VAL A 158 9.44 15.53 28.42
CA VAL A 158 8.76 15.93 29.66
C VAL A 158 9.87 16.52 30.57
N PRO A 159 9.71 17.72 31.12
CA PRO A 159 10.67 18.26 32.09
C PRO A 159 10.80 17.32 33.30
N ASP A 160 11.99 17.26 33.89
CA ASP A 160 12.26 16.36 35.02
C ASP A 160 11.33 16.61 36.22
N THR A 161 11.01 17.87 36.49
CA THR A 161 10.03 18.24 37.54
C THR A 161 8.65 17.64 37.27
N ARG A 162 8.19 17.70 36.04
CA ARG A 162 6.90 17.11 35.65
C ARG A 162 6.94 15.60 35.64
N LEU A 163 8.07 15.01 35.31
CA LEU A 163 8.27 13.56 35.36
C LEU A 163 8.25 13.06 36.82
N ALA A 164 8.83 13.83 37.75
CA ALA A 164 8.76 13.52 39.18
C ALA A 164 7.32 13.53 39.70
N GLU A 165 6.54 14.58 39.35
CA GLU A 165 5.10 14.64 39.71
C GLU A 165 4.29 13.45 39.16
N ILE A 166 4.58 13.03 37.92
CA ILE A 166 3.90 11.88 37.30
C ILE A 166 4.28 10.59 38.03
N ASN A 167 5.57 10.42 38.40
CA ASN A 167 6.02 9.24 39.14
C ASN A 167 5.39 9.18 40.56
N GLU A 168 5.28 10.31 41.24
CA GLU A 168 4.62 10.39 42.53
C GLU A 168 3.12 10.08 42.43
N ALA A 169 2.45 10.61 41.42
CA ALA A 169 1.05 10.26 41.18
C ALA A 169 0.87 8.78 40.86
N ALA A 170 1.74 8.16 40.07
CA ALA A 170 1.69 6.73 39.78
C ALA A 170 1.93 5.85 41.02
N ALA A 171 2.74 6.33 41.95
CA ALA A 171 3.04 5.59 43.21
C ALA A 171 1.93 5.71 44.26
N THR A 172 1.04 6.70 44.14
CA THR A 172 0.04 7.02 45.17
C THR A 172 -1.41 6.87 44.71
N THR A 173 -1.64 6.77 43.39
CA THR A 173 -3.00 6.73 42.80
C THR A 173 -3.11 5.61 41.78
N GLY A 174 -4.30 5.05 41.65
CA GLY A 174 -4.56 3.97 40.68
C GLY A 174 -4.97 2.68 41.40
N ASP A 175 -5.33 1.67 40.61
CA ASP A 175 -5.80 0.38 41.13
C ASP A 175 -4.61 -0.53 41.52
N ASP A 176 -3.42 -0.32 40.92
CA ASP A 176 -2.17 -1.06 41.22
C ASP A 176 -0.96 -0.12 41.13
N PRO A 177 -0.67 0.66 42.20
CA PRO A 177 0.41 1.63 42.21
C PRO A 177 1.82 1.02 41.99
N GLU A 178 2.02 -0.24 42.43
CA GLU A 178 3.30 -0.93 42.24
C GLU A 178 3.54 -1.24 40.74
N LEU A 179 2.52 -1.75 40.06
CA LEU A 179 2.57 -2.04 38.63
C LEU A 179 2.68 -0.74 37.81
N ASP A 180 1.90 0.27 38.13
CA ASP A 180 1.90 1.56 37.42
C ASP A 180 3.28 2.24 37.53
N THR A 181 3.87 2.23 38.72
CA THR A 181 5.24 2.74 38.95
C THR A 181 6.27 1.96 38.18
N LEU A 182 6.20 0.62 38.19
CA LEU A 182 7.12 -0.24 37.43
C LEU A 182 7.03 0.01 35.93
N LEU A 183 5.81 0.09 35.38
CA LEU A 183 5.61 0.37 33.95
C LEU A 183 6.15 1.74 33.56
N LEU A 184 5.92 2.76 34.38
CA LEU A 184 6.39 4.11 34.12
C LEU A 184 7.93 4.18 34.15
N ARG A 185 8.56 3.55 35.14
CA ARG A 185 10.04 3.42 35.21
C ARG A 185 10.58 2.68 33.99
N LEU A 186 10.02 1.56 33.64
CA LEU A 186 10.43 0.80 32.46
C LEU A 186 10.38 1.67 31.20
N GLN A 187 9.31 2.44 31.01
CA GLN A 187 9.16 3.33 29.85
C GLN A 187 10.14 4.49 29.85
N THR A 188 10.43 5.07 31.02
CA THR A 188 11.36 6.21 31.12
C THR A 188 12.82 5.80 31.00
N GLU A 189 13.21 4.67 31.61
CA GLU A 189 14.60 4.19 31.60
C GLU A 189 14.98 3.49 30.28
N THR A 190 14.04 2.77 29.65
CA THR A 190 14.35 2.00 28.43
C THR A 190 13.93 2.69 27.14
N ALA A 191 13.16 3.80 27.21
CA ALA A 191 12.51 4.44 26.07
C ALA A 191 11.70 3.47 25.18
N CYS A 192 11.36 2.29 25.68
CA CYS A 192 10.62 1.27 24.98
C CYS A 192 9.11 1.54 25.04
N PHE A 193 8.57 2.09 23.94
CA PHE A 193 7.12 2.18 23.71
C PHE A 193 6.65 1.00 22.88
N SER A 194 6.66 -0.21 23.41
CA SER A 194 6.07 -1.36 22.71
C SER A 194 4.80 -1.79 23.41
N SER A 195 3.69 -1.71 22.70
CA SER A 195 2.39 -2.26 23.13
C SER A 195 2.41 -3.79 23.29
N GLU A 196 3.48 -4.46 22.86
CA GLU A 196 3.67 -5.89 23.04
C GLU A 196 4.21 -6.24 24.45
N GLN A 197 5.01 -5.37 25.06
CA GLN A 197 5.55 -5.61 26.41
C GLN A 197 4.48 -5.54 27.50
N ILE A 198 3.47 -4.70 27.33
CA ILE A 198 2.34 -4.60 28.27
C ILE A 198 1.52 -5.90 28.30
N ARG A 199 1.42 -6.62 27.20
CA ARG A 199 0.74 -7.92 27.14
C ARG A 199 1.50 -9.06 27.82
N HIS A 200 2.80 -8.99 27.87
CA HIS A 200 3.63 -10.03 28.50
C HIS A 200 3.66 -9.91 30.02
N VAL A 201 3.61 -8.72 30.59
CA VAL A 201 3.57 -8.49 32.03
C VAL A 201 2.22 -8.93 32.62
N GLY A 202 1.12 -8.65 31.93
CA GLY A 202 -0.22 -9.07 32.38
C GLY A 202 -0.49 -10.58 32.24
N SER A 203 0.26 -11.30 31.38
CA SER A 203 0.08 -12.76 31.19
C SER A 203 0.90 -13.61 32.15
N SER A 204 1.92 -13.06 32.79
CA SER A 204 2.77 -13.83 33.74
C SER A 204 2.21 -13.92 35.16
N ALA A 205 1.18 -13.14 35.49
CA ALA A 205 0.52 -13.21 36.81
C ALA A 205 -0.53 -14.32 36.92
N GLY A 206 -0.85 -15.04 35.85
CA GLY A 206 -1.99 -15.97 35.78
C GLY A 206 -1.73 -17.37 35.24
N SER A 207 -0.49 -17.94 35.27
CA SER A 207 -0.31 -19.35 34.90
C SER A 207 0.96 -19.96 35.51
N ARG A 208 0.80 -20.60 36.65
CA ARG A 208 1.66 -21.74 37.00
C ARG A 208 1.04 -22.97 36.34
N GLY A 209 1.67 -23.51 35.27
CA GLY A 209 1.26 -24.78 34.67
C GLY A 209 1.88 -25.02 33.31
N SER A 210 3.02 -25.75 33.34
CA SER A 210 3.47 -26.80 32.39
C SER A 210 3.33 -26.62 30.89
N GLY A 211 4.47 -26.74 30.17
CA GLY A 211 4.49 -27.35 28.84
C GLY A 211 5.40 -26.69 27.80
N ALA A 212 6.61 -27.26 27.66
CA ALA A 212 7.43 -27.45 26.45
C ALA A 212 7.37 -26.46 25.26
N GLY A 213 8.58 -26.04 24.92
CA GLY A 213 8.92 -25.05 23.91
C GLY A 213 8.73 -25.44 22.44
N GLN A 214 8.70 -24.37 21.67
CA GLN A 214 9.22 -24.35 20.28
C GLN A 214 9.72 -22.94 19.96
N PRO A 215 10.87 -22.78 19.27
CA PRO A 215 11.40 -21.47 18.92
C PRO A 215 10.63 -20.88 17.72
N ARG A 216 10.11 -19.68 17.87
CA ARG A 216 9.50 -18.92 16.76
C ARG A 216 10.58 -18.18 16.00
N VAL A 217 10.62 -18.49 14.72
CA VAL A 217 11.41 -17.85 13.67
C VAL A 217 11.05 -16.35 13.59
N ALA A 218 12.09 -15.52 13.56
CA ALA A 218 11.99 -14.08 13.41
C ALA A 218 11.39 -13.72 12.03
N ALA A 219 10.27 -13.04 12.02
CA ALA A 219 9.70 -12.45 10.81
C ALA A 219 10.50 -11.19 10.46
N GLN A 220 11.21 -11.23 9.35
CA GLN A 220 11.88 -10.08 8.78
C GLN A 220 10.82 -9.07 8.28
N HIS A 221 10.91 -7.85 8.78
CA HIS A 221 10.19 -6.70 8.25
C HIS A 221 10.73 -6.37 6.85
N VAL A 222 10.00 -6.76 5.82
CA VAL A 222 10.20 -6.21 4.47
C VAL A 222 9.48 -4.86 4.44
N LEU A 223 10.26 -3.79 4.55
CA LEU A 223 9.83 -2.42 4.30
C LEU A 223 9.56 -2.28 2.80
N CYS A 224 8.31 -2.00 2.44
CA CYS A 224 7.98 -1.47 1.12
C CYS A 224 8.54 -0.03 1.04
N THR A 225 9.72 0.12 0.44
CA THR A 225 10.28 1.41 -0.02
C THR A 225 9.81 1.74 -1.41
#